data_32137ffe775880f8092713942b7a2dba
#
_entry.id   32137ffe775880f8092713942b7a2dba
#
_cell.length_a   1.000
_cell.length_b   1.000
_cell.length_c   1.000
_cell.angle_alpha   90.00
_cell.angle_beta   90.00
_cell.angle_gamma   90.00
#
_symmetry.space_group_name_H-M   'P 1'
#
loop_
_entity.id
_entity.type
_entity.pdbx_description
1 polymer ?
#
loop_
_entity_poly.entity_id
_entity_poly.type
_entity_poly.pdbx_seq_one_letter_code
_entity_poly.pdbx_strand_id
1 'polypeptide(L)'
;MNAHGTAFKYGDNVDTDVIIPARYLNTPDPQELAAHCMEDIDAAFVKTVRPGDILVAGRNFGCGSSREHAPIAIKASGVACVIAASFARIFYRNALNVALPILECPEAASAIAAGDAVSVDFETGRIIDETTGRAFTAEPFPPFMRELIAAGGLAAYLSQRGRTSEKGGACA
;
A
#
# COMPACT_ATOMS: atom_id res chain seq x y z
N MET A 1 3.90 -3.15 -14.13
CA MET A 1 2.79 -2.71 -13.23
C MET A 1 3.15 -1.34 -12.69
N ASN A 2 2.31 -0.32 -12.91
CA ASN A 2 2.65 1.08 -12.63
C ASN A 2 1.55 1.74 -11.80
N ALA A 3 1.92 2.74 -10.99
CA ALA A 3 0.99 3.64 -10.31
C ALA A 3 1.27 5.08 -10.74
N HIS A 4 0.22 5.91 -10.75
CA HIS A 4 0.31 7.34 -11.02
C HIS A 4 -0.81 8.05 -10.28
N GLY A 5 -0.48 9.07 -9.51
CA GLY A 5 -1.46 9.84 -8.75
C GLY A 5 -0.82 10.95 -7.93
N THR A 6 -1.65 11.58 -7.11
CA THR A 6 -1.24 12.67 -6.23
C THR A 6 -0.70 12.13 -4.91
N ALA A 7 0.35 12.74 -4.40
CA ALA A 7 0.97 12.36 -3.13
C ALA A 7 0.23 12.95 -1.93
N PHE A 8 -0.16 12.09 -1.00
CA PHE A 8 -0.56 12.44 0.37
C PHE A 8 0.63 12.24 1.29
N LYS A 9 1.07 13.29 1.98
CA LYS A 9 2.31 13.28 2.77
C LYS A 9 2.03 13.26 4.26
N TYR A 10 2.63 12.30 4.94
CA TYR A 10 2.59 12.16 6.41
C TYR A 10 3.99 12.04 7.00
N GLY A 11 4.11 12.23 8.31
CA GLY A 11 5.37 12.18 9.03
C GLY A 11 5.84 10.78 9.43
N ASP A 12 6.72 10.75 10.43
CA ASP A 12 7.20 9.52 11.05
C ASP A 12 6.14 8.91 11.99
N ASN A 13 6.26 7.61 12.24
CA ASN A 13 5.47 6.87 13.24
C ASN A 13 3.95 6.98 13.04
N VAL A 14 3.49 6.93 11.81
CA VAL A 14 2.06 6.80 11.54
C VAL A 14 1.59 5.43 12.03
N ASP A 15 0.84 5.45 13.12
CA ASP A 15 0.38 4.27 13.85
C ASP A 15 -0.83 3.62 13.18
N THR A 16 -1.01 2.31 13.35
CA THR A 16 -2.18 1.60 12.81
C THR A 16 -3.49 2.09 13.39
N ASP A 17 -3.50 2.60 14.64
CA ASP A 17 -4.68 3.23 15.26
C ASP A 17 -5.06 4.55 14.61
N VAL A 18 -4.08 5.25 14.04
CA VAL A 18 -4.29 6.50 13.30
C VAL A 18 -4.74 6.19 11.86
N ILE A 19 -4.24 5.12 11.26
CA ILE A 19 -4.64 4.68 9.91
C ILE A 19 -6.11 4.23 9.92
N ILE A 20 -6.48 3.39 10.89
CA ILE A 20 -7.86 2.95 11.10
C ILE A 20 -8.15 2.86 12.61
N PRO A 21 -8.97 3.78 13.16
CA PRO A 21 -9.26 3.82 14.58
C PRO A 21 -9.93 2.55 15.09
N ALA A 22 -9.61 2.16 16.33
CA ALA A 22 -10.11 0.92 16.96
C ALA A 22 -11.64 0.81 16.96
N ARG A 23 -12.35 1.93 17.01
CA ARG A 23 -13.82 2.00 16.98
C ARG A 23 -14.46 1.46 15.70
N TYR A 24 -13.68 1.28 14.63
CA TYR A 24 -14.14 0.77 13.33
C TYR A 24 -13.70 -0.66 13.02
N LEU A 25 -13.04 -1.35 13.96
CA LEU A 25 -12.53 -2.71 13.75
C LEU A 25 -13.58 -3.82 13.91
N ASN A 26 -14.81 -3.46 14.16
CA ASN A 26 -15.94 -4.38 14.30
C ASN A 26 -16.55 -4.84 12.96
N THR A 27 -16.04 -4.32 11.85
CA THR A 27 -16.47 -4.70 10.50
C THR A 27 -15.30 -5.26 9.69
N PRO A 28 -15.50 -6.34 8.93
CA PRO A 28 -14.54 -6.82 7.95
C PRO A 28 -14.71 -6.17 6.57
N ASP A 29 -15.73 -5.30 6.37
CA ASP A 29 -16.02 -4.70 5.08
C ASP A 29 -14.95 -3.66 4.69
N PRO A 30 -14.21 -3.90 3.59
CA PRO A 30 -13.19 -2.96 3.13
C PRO A 30 -13.70 -1.55 2.84
N GLN A 31 -14.95 -1.42 2.36
CA GLN A 31 -15.53 -0.12 2.02
C GLN A 31 -15.89 0.69 3.29
N GLU A 32 -16.38 0.02 4.32
CA GLU A 32 -16.60 0.66 5.62
C GLU A 32 -15.28 1.10 6.24
N LEU A 33 -14.23 0.28 6.17
CA LEU A 33 -12.90 0.65 6.65
C LEU A 33 -12.31 1.84 5.86
N ALA A 34 -12.48 1.84 4.54
CA ALA A 34 -12.01 2.93 3.69
C ALA A 34 -12.67 4.27 4.01
N ALA A 35 -13.95 4.26 4.40
CA ALA A 35 -14.69 5.47 4.76
C ALA A 35 -14.12 6.19 6.00
N HIS A 36 -13.30 5.52 6.79
CA HIS A 36 -12.68 6.04 8.01
C HIS A 36 -11.15 6.03 7.98
N CYS A 37 -10.57 5.72 6.80
CA CYS A 37 -9.13 5.66 6.62
C CYS A 37 -8.50 7.03 6.89
N MET A 38 -7.47 7.06 7.73
CA MET A 38 -6.69 8.26 8.08
C MET A 38 -7.49 9.39 8.77
N GLU A 39 -8.74 9.19 9.17
CA GLU A 39 -9.60 10.28 9.65
C GLU A 39 -9.09 10.98 10.90
N ASP A 40 -8.36 10.28 11.77
CA ASP A 40 -7.81 10.85 13.01
C ASP A 40 -6.54 11.70 12.78
N ILE A 41 -5.89 11.58 11.63
CA ILE A 41 -4.71 12.38 11.26
C ILE A 41 -5.02 13.37 10.13
N ASP A 42 -5.95 13.03 9.24
CA ASP A 42 -6.34 13.84 8.10
C ASP A 42 -7.83 13.62 7.76
N ALA A 43 -8.69 14.39 8.38
CA ALA A 43 -10.14 14.29 8.18
C ALA A 43 -10.60 14.62 6.74
N ALA A 44 -9.74 15.22 5.93
CA ALA A 44 -10.02 15.51 4.52
C ALA A 44 -9.65 14.34 3.60
N PHE A 45 -8.80 13.41 4.05
CA PHE A 45 -8.26 12.33 3.23
C PHE A 45 -9.37 11.57 2.49
N VAL A 46 -10.35 11.02 3.18
CA VAL A 46 -11.42 10.22 2.58
C VAL A 46 -12.30 10.97 1.58
N LYS A 47 -12.30 12.30 1.66
CA LYS A 47 -13.06 13.18 0.73
C LYS A 47 -12.27 13.56 -0.49
N THR A 48 -10.95 13.52 -0.42
CA THR A 48 -10.04 14.04 -1.44
C THR A 48 -9.27 12.95 -2.18
N VAL A 49 -9.05 11.80 -1.53
CA VAL A 49 -8.34 10.67 -2.13
C VAL A 49 -9.07 10.14 -3.37
N ARG A 50 -8.30 9.83 -4.39
CA ARG A 50 -8.79 9.25 -5.65
C ARG A 50 -8.08 7.95 -5.98
N PRO A 51 -8.70 7.05 -6.74
CA PRO A 51 -8.04 5.86 -7.23
C PRO A 51 -6.75 6.20 -7.98
N GLY A 52 -5.65 5.59 -7.56
CA GLY A 52 -4.34 5.84 -8.13
C GLY A 52 -3.43 6.70 -7.25
N ASP A 53 -3.97 7.44 -6.29
CA ASP A 53 -3.18 8.29 -5.38
C ASP A 53 -2.18 7.49 -4.55
N ILE A 54 -1.17 8.18 -4.05
CA ILE A 54 0.00 7.58 -3.42
C ILE A 54 0.17 8.16 -2.01
N LEU A 55 0.30 7.30 -1.00
CA LEU A 55 0.71 7.72 0.33
C LEU A 55 2.23 7.81 0.40
N VAL A 56 2.72 8.91 0.94
CA VAL A 56 4.14 9.14 1.20
C VAL A 56 4.33 9.44 2.68
N ALA A 57 5.18 8.69 3.37
CA ALA A 57 5.35 8.82 4.80
C ALA A 57 6.83 8.74 5.23
N GLY A 58 7.10 9.13 6.46
CA GLY A 58 8.41 9.04 7.07
C GLY A 58 8.78 7.63 7.53
N ARG A 59 9.51 7.55 8.64
CA ARG A 59 9.97 6.29 9.21
C ARG A 59 8.89 5.57 10.00
N ASN A 60 9.02 4.24 10.06
CA ASN A 60 8.21 3.37 10.93
C ASN A 60 6.70 3.49 10.65
N PHE A 61 6.31 3.56 9.37
CA PHE A 61 4.91 3.60 8.97
C PHE A 61 4.20 2.29 9.32
N GLY A 62 2.99 2.40 9.87
CA GLY A 62 2.20 1.25 10.28
C GLY A 62 2.65 0.63 11.60
N CYS A 63 3.33 1.39 12.48
CA CYS A 63 3.67 0.96 13.82
C CYS A 63 2.41 0.72 14.68
N GLY A 64 2.59 0.23 15.90
CA GLY A 64 1.49 -0.07 16.81
C GLY A 64 0.98 -1.51 16.68
N SER A 65 -0.33 -1.70 16.74
CA SER A 65 -0.94 -3.03 16.80
C SER A 65 -0.92 -3.77 15.47
N SER A 66 -0.82 -5.11 15.53
CA SER A 66 -0.91 -5.98 14.35
C SER A 66 -2.33 -6.00 13.78
N ARG A 67 -2.68 -4.99 13.00
CA ARG A 67 -4.01 -4.86 12.39
C ARG A 67 -3.95 -4.98 10.88
N GLU A 68 -4.49 -6.07 10.38
CA GLU A 68 -4.68 -6.25 8.93
C GLU A 68 -5.68 -5.24 8.33
N HIS A 69 -6.59 -4.70 9.16
CA HIS A 69 -7.55 -3.67 8.79
C HIS A 69 -6.88 -2.39 8.26
N ALA A 70 -5.69 -2.03 8.77
CA ALA A 70 -5.00 -0.82 8.33
C ALA A 70 -4.61 -0.86 6.84
N PRO A 71 -3.88 -1.85 6.32
CA PRO A 71 -3.60 -1.93 4.89
C PRO A 71 -4.84 -2.22 4.04
N ILE A 72 -5.88 -2.89 4.58
CA ILE A 72 -7.17 -3.05 3.90
C ILE A 72 -7.84 -1.68 3.69
N ALA A 73 -7.91 -0.85 4.73
CA ALA A 73 -8.50 0.48 4.66
C ALA A 73 -7.79 1.37 3.63
N ILE A 74 -6.44 1.38 3.64
CA ILE A 74 -5.64 2.14 2.67
C ILE A 74 -5.91 1.65 1.24
N LYS A 75 -5.86 0.35 1.01
CA LYS A 75 -6.11 -0.21 -0.33
C LYS A 75 -7.53 0.09 -0.82
N ALA A 76 -8.53 -0.10 0.03
CA ALA A 76 -9.94 0.11 -0.32
C ALA A 76 -10.28 1.59 -0.52
N SER A 77 -9.52 2.53 0.04
CA SER A 77 -9.66 3.97 -0.25
C SER A 77 -9.21 4.36 -1.66
N GLY A 78 -8.60 3.44 -2.42
CA GLY A 78 -8.14 3.67 -3.78
C GLY A 78 -6.66 4.00 -3.90
N VAL A 79 -5.92 4.03 -2.80
CA VAL A 79 -4.46 4.24 -2.80
C VAL A 79 -3.77 3.13 -3.60
N ALA A 80 -2.94 3.51 -4.56
CA ALA A 80 -2.23 2.58 -5.43
C ALA A 80 -0.99 1.98 -4.76
N CYS A 81 -0.30 2.75 -3.93
CA CYS A 81 0.85 2.28 -3.16
C CYS A 81 1.19 3.22 -2.00
N VAL A 82 2.01 2.72 -1.09
CA VAL A 82 2.60 3.51 -0.01
C VAL A 82 4.11 3.57 -0.21
N ILE A 83 4.68 4.77 -0.20
CA ILE A 83 6.13 5.01 -0.20
C ILE A 83 6.50 5.52 1.19
N ALA A 84 7.44 4.89 1.87
CA ALA A 84 7.88 5.35 3.17
C ALA A 84 9.41 5.25 3.32
N ALA A 85 9.95 5.98 4.29
CA ALA A 85 11.36 5.83 4.65
C ALA A 85 11.64 4.46 5.27
N SER A 86 10.68 3.92 6.04
CA SER A 86 10.67 2.52 6.51
C SER A 86 9.27 2.13 6.99
N PHE A 87 9.01 0.83 7.08
CA PHE A 87 7.76 0.26 7.57
C PHE A 87 7.97 -0.55 8.84
N ALA A 88 6.95 -0.59 9.70
CA ALA A 88 6.89 -1.58 10.76
C ALA A 88 6.74 -2.99 10.16
N ARG A 89 7.45 -3.98 10.69
CA ARG A 89 7.51 -5.35 10.14
C ARG A 89 6.14 -6.00 9.96
N ILE A 90 5.26 -5.81 10.94
CA ILE A 90 3.93 -6.43 10.92
C ILE A 90 3.07 -5.78 9.83
N PHE A 91 3.11 -4.45 9.72
CA PHE A 91 2.41 -3.72 8.66
C PHE A 91 2.90 -4.16 7.27
N TYR A 92 4.23 -4.28 7.10
CA TYR A 92 4.83 -4.74 5.84
C TYR A 92 4.25 -6.09 5.40
N ARG A 93 4.21 -7.07 6.30
CA ARG A 93 3.64 -8.41 6.02
C ARG A 93 2.15 -8.34 5.70
N ASN A 94 1.38 -7.60 6.48
CA ASN A 94 -0.07 -7.46 6.27
C ASN A 94 -0.38 -6.75 4.95
N ALA A 95 0.37 -5.72 4.60
CA ALA A 95 0.23 -5.03 3.32
C ALA A 95 0.43 -5.96 2.12
N LEU A 96 1.46 -6.81 2.16
CA LEU A 96 1.69 -7.83 1.13
C LEU A 96 0.55 -8.85 1.07
N ASN A 97 0.08 -9.34 2.21
CA ASN A 97 -1.01 -10.32 2.27
C ASN A 97 -2.29 -9.83 1.59
N VAL A 98 -2.59 -8.54 1.71
CA VAL A 98 -3.77 -7.92 1.09
C VAL A 98 -3.48 -7.32 -0.29
N ALA A 99 -2.27 -7.48 -0.81
CA ALA A 99 -1.83 -6.91 -2.10
C ALA A 99 -1.90 -5.37 -2.14
N LEU A 100 -1.49 -4.70 -1.06
CA LEU A 100 -1.18 -3.28 -1.07
C LEU A 100 0.30 -3.12 -1.38
N PRO A 101 0.68 -2.51 -2.54
CA PRO A 101 2.07 -2.26 -2.86
C PRO A 101 2.71 -1.27 -1.90
N ILE A 102 3.89 -1.58 -1.40
CA ILE A 102 4.66 -0.71 -0.49
C ILE A 102 6.12 -0.67 -0.90
N LEU A 103 6.73 0.52 -0.88
CA LEU A 103 8.13 0.73 -1.27
C LEU A 103 8.89 1.50 -0.20
N GLU A 104 10.01 0.94 0.24
CA GLU A 104 10.95 1.67 1.09
C GLU A 104 11.89 2.50 0.22
N CYS A 105 11.83 3.82 0.38
CA CYS A 105 12.72 4.76 -0.29
C CYS A 105 12.84 6.04 0.54
N PRO A 106 13.83 6.12 1.46
CA PRO A 106 14.01 7.28 2.33
C PRO A 106 14.18 8.60 1.57
N GLU A 107 14.86 8.56 0.42
CA GLU A 107 15.11 9.73 -0.41
C GLU A 107 13.78 10.26 -1.02
N ALA A 108 12.95 9.40 -1.59
CA ALA A 108 11.65 9.76 -2.12
C ALA A 108 10.71 10.22 -1.00
N ALA A 109 10.70 9.48 0.11
CA ALA A 109 9.90 9.80 1.29
C ALA A 109 10.25 11.18 1.87
N SER A 110 11.50 11.61 1.80
CA SER A 110 11.93 12.93 2.25
C SER A 110 11.61 14.04 1.25
N ALA A 111 11.76 13.77 -0.04
CA ALA A 111 11.75 14.78 -1.09
C ALA A 111 10.36 15.11 -1.65
N ILE A 112 9.48 14.09 -1.78
CA ILE A 112 8.14 14.28 -2.33
C ILE A 112 7.31 15.07 -1.31
N ALA A 113 6.61 16.09 -1.79
CA ALA A 113 5.70 16.92 -0.99
C ALA A 113 4.24 16.51 -1.16
N ALA A 114 3.38 16.98 -0.26
CA ALA A 114 1.94 16.80 -0.40
C ALA A 114 1.44 17.52 -1.65
N GLY A 115 0.65 16.83 -2.47
CA GLY A 115 0.09 17.38 -3.70
C GLY A 115 0.97 17.18 -4.95
N ASP A 116 2.19 16.65 -4.81
CA ASP A 116 3.03 16.33 -5.97
C ASP A 116 2.40 15.21 -6.81
N ALA A 117 2.56 15.32 -8.12
CA ALA A 117 2.23 14.23 -9.04
C ALA A 117 3.38 13.24 -9.06
N VAL A 118 3.08 11.98 -8.76
CA VAL A 118 4.09 10.93 -8.62
C VAL A 118 3.73 9.72 -9.48
N SER A 119 4.72 9.18 -10.18
CA SER A 119 4.61 7.91 -10.88
C SER A 119 5.59 6.88 -10.33
N VAL A 120 5.16 5.61 -10.31
CA VAL A 120 5.93 4.48 -9.77
C VAL A 120 5.89 3.33 -10.76
N ASP A 121 7.06 2.82 -11.10
CA ASP A 121 7.23 1.56 -11.82
C ASP A 121 7.72 0.48 -10.85
N PHE A 122 6.84 -0.47 -10.55
CA PHE A 122 7.13 -1.56 -9.59
C PHE A 122 8.09 -2.62 -10.13
N GLU A 123 8.30 -2.67 -11.45
CA GLU A 123 9.24 -3.63 -12.05
C GLU A 123 10.69 -3.20 -11.88
N THR A 124 10.92 -1.90 -12.00
CA THR A 124 12.25 -1.29 -11.90
C THR A 124 12.52 -0.66 -10.55
N GLY A 125 11.48 -0.47 -9.73
CA GLY A 125 11.56 0.28 -8.47
C GLY A 125 11.68 1.81 -8.68
N ARG A 126 11.47 2.30 -9.90
CA ARG A 126 11.65 3.71 -10.22
C ARG A 126 10.44 4.52 -9.73
N ILE A 127 10.75 5.60 -9.00
CA ILE A 127 9.80 6.58 -8.50
C ILE A 127 10.15 7.92 -9.12
N ILE A 128 9.19 8.59 -9.74
CA ILE A 128 9.39 9.92 -10.35
C ILE A 128 8.41 10.88 -9.70
N ASP A 129 8.92 11.94 -9.13
CA ASP A 129 8.18 13.12 -8.76
C ASP A 129 8.08 14.00 -10.02
N GLU A 130 6.94 13.96 -10.68
CA GLU A 130 6.70 14.65 -11.93
C GLU A 130 6.56 16.16 -11.74
N THR A 131 6.19 16.61 -10.55
CA THR A 131 6.10 18.04 -10.20
C THR A 131 7.47 18.69 -10.20
N THR A 132 8.47 18.02 -9.61
CA THR A 132 9.83 18.54 -9.47
C THR A 132 10.80 18.00 -10.53
N GLY A 133 10.41 16.94 -11.26
CA GLY A 133 11.28 16.22 -12.21
C GLY A 133 12.33 15.32 -11.55
N ARG A 134 12.25 15.10 -10.24
CA ARG A 134 13.21 14.25 -9.49
C ARG A 134 12.85 12.79 -9.64
N ALA A 135 13.88 11.97 -9.78
CA ALA A 135 13.72 10.52 -9.84
C ALA A 135 14.48 9.84 -8.71
N PHE A 136 13.88 8.78 -8.17
CA PHE A 136 14.43 7.96 -7.09
C PHE A 136 14.29 6.48 -7.47
N THR A 137 15.05 5.64 -6.81
CA THR A 137 15.00 4.18 -7.04
C THR A 137 14.85 3.47 -5.71
N ALA A 138 13.75 2.74 -5.56
CA ALA A 138 13.53 1.78 -4.49
C ALA A 138 13.98 0.39 -4.94
N GLU A 139 14.05 -0.55 -4.00
CA GLU A 139 14.27 -1.95 -4.36
C GLU A 139 13.05 -2.46 -5.17
N PRO A 140 13.27 -3.02 -6.39
CA PRO A 140 12.18 -3.51 -7.21
C PRO A 140 11.52 -4.73 -6.56
N PHE A 141 10.22 -4.91 -6.81
CA PHE A 141 9.53 -6.09 -6.30
C PHE A 141 10.05 -7.36 -6.96
N PRO A 142 10.43 -8.38 -6.16
CA PRO A 142 10.71 -9.71 -6.69
C PRO A 142 9.53 -10.24 -7.51
N PRO A 143 9.76 -11.10 -8.52
CA PRO A 143 8.69 -11.67 -9.37
C PRO A 143 7.54 -12.25 -8.56
N PHE A 144 7.83 -13.00 -7.50
CA PHE A 144 6.84 -13.57 -6.59
C PHE A 144 5.89 -12.52 -5.99
N MET A 145 6.44 -11.39 -5.52
CA MET A 145 5.62 -10.32 -4.94
C MET A 145 4.73 -9.65 -5.98
N ARG A 146 5.22 -9.49 -7.21
CA ARG A 146 4.42 -8.97 -8.32
C ARG A 146 3.25 -9.89 -8.67
N GLU A 147 3.49 -11.22 -8.69
CA GLU A 147 2.44 -12.21 -8.89
C GLU A 147 1.39 -12.17 -7.78
N LEU A 148 1.81 -12.03 -6.53
CA LEU A 148 0.94 -11.95 -5.37
C LEU A 148 0.04 -10.70 -5.42
N ILE A 149 0.61 -9.55 -5.76
CA ILE A 149 -0.13 -8.30 -5.93
C ILE A 149 -1.10 -8.40 -7.11
N ALA A 150 -0.66 -8.96 -8.24
CA ALA A 150 -1.50 -9.16 -9.42
C ALA A 150 -2.67 -10.12 -9.17
N ALA A 151 -2.49 -11.12 -8.31
CA ALA A 151 -3.55 -12.03 -7.89
C ALA A 151 -4.58 -11.39 -6.93
N GLY A 152 -4.27 -10.24 -6.35
CA GLY A 152 -5.13 -9.54 -5.38
C GLY A 152 -4.88 -9.89 -3.92
N GLY A 153 -3.77 -10.56 -3.61
CA GLY A 153 -3.32 -10.93 -2.28
C GLY A 153 -3.04 -12.42 -2.11
N LEU A 154 -2.52 -12.77 -0.94
CA LEU A 154 -2.05 -14.13 -0.65
C LEU A 154 -3.15 -15.19 -0.80
N ALA A 155 -4.35 -14.94 -0.28
CA ALA A 155 -5.47 -15.88 -0.34
C ALA A 155 -5.88 -16.18 -1.79
N ALA A 156 -6.00 -15.16 -2.64
CA ALA A 156 -6.33 -15.30 -4.05
C ALA A 156 -5.19 -16.00 -4.82
N TYR A 157 -3.94 -15.66 -4.54
CA TYR A 157 -2.77 -16.29 -5.13
C TYR A 157 -2.71 -17.80 -4.85
N LEU A 158 -2.91 -18.22 -3.59
CA LEU A 158 -2.94 -19.63 -3.21
C LEU A 158 -4.12 -20.38 -3.84
N SER A 159 -5.30 -19.76 -3.92
CA SER A 159 -6.47 -20.35 -4.58
C SER A 159 -6.25 -20.59 -6.07
N GLN A 160 -5.54 -19.72 -6.77
CA GLN A 160 -5.21 -19.87 -8.18
C GLN A 160 -4.21 -21.03 -8.38
N ARG A 161 -3.20 -21.15 -7.53
CA ARG A 161 -2.21 -22.24 -7.62
C ARG A 161 -2.79 -23.61 -7.25
N GLY A 162 -3.69 -23.68 -6.27
CA GLY A 162 -4.39 -24.93 -5.95
C GLY A 162 -5.17 -25.50 -7.13
N ARG A 163 -5.84 -24.64 -7.88
CA ARG A 163 -6.61 -25.05 -9.08
C ARG A 163 -5.74 -25.53 -10.26
N THR A 164 -4.51 -25.04 -10.35
CA THR A 164 -3.57 -25.49 -11.40
C THR A 164 -2.95 -26.84 -11.09
N SER A 165 -2.75 -27.21 -9.81
CA SER A 165 -2.22 -28.52 -9.43
C SER A 165 -3.24 -29.65 -9.59
N GLU A 166 -4.54 -29.39 -9.46
CA GLU A 166 -5.59 -30.41 -9.68
C GLU A 166 -5.84 -30.73 -11.16
N LYS A 167 -5.52 -29.83 -12.08
CA LYS A 167 -5.65 -30.07 -13.51
C LYS A 167 -4.48 -30.82 -14.15
N GLY A 168 -3.36 -30.96 -13.43
CA GLY A 168 -2.17 -31.70 -13.90
C GLY A 168 -2.14 -33.18 -13.50
N GLY A 169 -3.13 -33.67 -12.73
CA GLY A 169 -3.18 -35.02 -12.19
C GLY A 169 -4.08 -36.01 -12.94
N ALA A 170 -4.63 -35.65 -14.08
CA ALA A 170 -5.50 -36.56 -14.87
C ALA A 170 -4.86 -36.85 -16.19
N CYS A 171 -3.78 -37.66 -16.17
CA CYS A 171 -3.35 -38.47 -17.30
C CYS A 171 -2.29 -39.52 -16.87
N ALA A 172 -2.76 -40.67 -16.47
CA ALA A 172 -2.03 -41.94 -16.57
C ALA A 172 -3.06 -43.08 -16.46
#